data_08a1eb3ed6b26844b55260042afb6d47
#
_entry.id   08a1eb3ed6b26844b55260042afb6d47
#
_cell.length_a   1.000
_cell.length_b   1.000
_cell.length_c   1.000
_cell.angle_alpha   90.00
_cell.angle_beta   90.00
_cell.angle_gamma   90.00
#
_symmetry.space_group_name_H-M   'P 1'
#
loop_
_entity.id
_entity.type
_entity.pdbx_description
1 polymer ?
#
loop_
_entity_poly.entity_id
_entity_poly.type
_entity_poly.pdbx_seq_one_letter_code
_entity_poly.pdbx_strand_id
1 'polypeptide(L)' 'MSMRVGIVGISGFGGGEALRLIANHPSFELVYAAGESSAGRRLVELFPGVPAKLAGLVVEKWNPAALPQLEVLFASL' A
#
# COMPACT_ATOMS: atom_id res chain seq x y z
N MET A 1 15.96 9.41 6.64
CA MET A 1 14.62 9.40 7.23
C MET A 1 13.59 8.92 6.25
N SER A 2 12.65 8.15 6.71
CA SER A 2 11.60 7.61 5.84
C SER A 2 10.27 8.28 6.15
N MET A 3 9.51 8.59 5.11
CA MET A 3 8.14 9.06 5.27
C MET A 3 7.19 7.87 5.26
N ARG A 4 6.25 7.85 6.18
CA ARG A 4 5.25 6.78 6.26
C ARG A 4 4.18 7.04 5.20
N VAL A 5 3.96 6.04 4.36
CA VAL A 5 3.14 6.19 3.17
C VAL A 5 2.04 5.12 3.17
N GLY A 6 0.86 5.51 2.70
CA GLY A 6 -0.23 4.56 2.49
C GLY A 6 -0.75 4.66 1.07
N ILE A 7 -1.40 3.58 0.62
CA ILE A 7 -2.08 3.52 -0.67
C ILE A 7 -3.52 3.07 -0.44
N VAL A 8 -4.47 3.81 -0.97
CA VAL A 8 -5.88 3.43 -1.01
C VAL A 8 -6.22 3.04 -2.45
N GLY A 9 -6.94 1.94 -2.61
CA GLY A 9 -7.26 1.44 -3.94
C GLY A 9 -6.12 0.64 -4.54
N ILE A 10 -5.45 -0.16 -3.71
CA ILE A 10 -4.24 -0.89 -4.12
C ILE A 10 -4.48 -1.83 -5.31
N SER A 11 -5.67 -2.41 -5.41
CA SER A 11 -6.01 -3.29 -6.52
C SER A 11 -6.72 -2.56 -7.67
N GLY A 12 -6.91 -1.25 -7.54
CA GLY A 12 -7.53 -0.45 -8.58
C GLY A 12 -6.54 -0.05 -9.66
N PHE A 13 -7.06 0.69 -10.64
CA PHE A 13 -6.25 1.19 -11.73
C PHE A 13 -5.19 2.16 -11.19
N GLY A 14 -3.93 1.87 -11.44
CA GLY A 14 -2.83 2.70 -10.97
C GLY A 14 -2.26 2.31 -9.61
N GLY A 15 -2.94 1.43 -8.85
CA GLY A 15 -2.45 1.02 -7.54
C GLY A 15 -1.10 0.32 -7.61
N GLY A 16 -0.92 -0.56 -8.60
CA GLY A 16 0.35 -1.25 -8.81
C GLY A 16 1.48 -0.31 -9.18
N GLU A 17 1.19 0.73 -9.96
CA GLU A 17 2.20 1.73 -10.31
C GLU A 17 2.63 2.52 -9.09
N ALA A 18 1.69 2.94 -8.25
CA ALA A 18 2.02 3.65 -7.03
C ALA A 18 2.86 2.78 -6.10
N LEU A 19 2.49 1.50 -5.96
CA LEU A 19 3.25 0.55 -5.15
C LEU A 19 4.69 0.44 -5.65
N ARG A 20 4.88 0.32 -6.96
CA ARG A 20 6.21 0.18 -7.53
C ARG A 20 7.07 1.41 -7.27
N LEU A 21 6.49 2.60 -7.46
CA LEU A 21 7.20 3.84 -7.22
C LEU A 21 7.62 3.98 -5.76
N ILE A 22 6.71 3.67 -4.85
CA ILE A 22 6.98 3.76 -3.41
C ILE A 22 8.02 2.73 -2.99
N ALA A 23 7.91 1.50 -3.48
CA ALA A 23 8.82 0.43 -3.10
C ALA A 23 10.26 0.72 -3.53
N ASN A 24 10.42 1.48 -4.61
CA ASN A 24 11.73 1.84 -5.13
C ASN A 24 12.24 3.19 -4.65
N HIS A 25 11.46 3.89 -3.82
CA HIS A 25 11.86 5.21 -3.33
C HIS A 25 12.51 5.08 -1.96
N PRO A 26 13.79 5.45 -1.81
CA PRO A 26 14.50 5.19 -0.56
C PRO A 26 13.98 5.98 0.64
N SER A 27 13.25 7.06 0.39
CA SER A 27 12.70 7.90 1.47
C SER A 27 11.27 7.55 1.85
N PHE A 28 10.65 6.57 1.17
CA PHE A 28 9.27 6.18 1.45
C PHE A 28 9.22 4.81 2.11
N GLU A 29 8.39 4.70 3.12
CA GLU A 29 8.13 3.41 3.77
C GLU A 29 6.64 3.13 3.67
N LEU A 30 6.25 2.12 2.91
CA LEU A 30 4.85 1.74 2.78
C LEU A 30 4.42 1.00 4.05
N VAL A 31 3.48 1.57 4.78
CA VAL A 31 3.01 1.00 6.04
C VAL A 31 1.52 0.68 6.01
N TYR A 32 0.80 1.08 4.96
CA TYR A 32 -0.64 0.90 4.89
C TYR A 32 -1.07 0.70 3.44
N ALA A 33 -1.89 -0.29 3.22
CA ALA A 33 -2.52 -0.50 1.91
C ALA A 33 -3.97 -0.88 2.14
N ALA A 34 -4.87 -0.30 1.38
CA ALA A 34 -6.29 -0.55 1.51
C ALA A 34 -6.95 -0.75 0.15
N GLY A 35 -8.00 -1.55 0.12
CA GLY A 35 -8.78 -1.80 -1.08
C GLY A 35 -10.05 -2.53 -0.72
N GLU A 36 -11.03 -2.52 -1.64
CA GLU A 36 -12.30 -3.18 -1.38
C GLU A 36 -12.22 -4.67 -1.68
N SER A 37 -11.85 -5.02 -2.91
CA SER A 37 -11.87 -6.43 -3.32
C SER A 37 -10.68 -7.21 -2.82
N SER A 38 -9.61 -6.54 -2.42
CA SER A 38 -8.38 -7.19 -2.00
C SER A 38 -8.18 -7.19 -0.48
N ALA A 39 -9.14 -6.66 0.27
CA ALA A 39 -9.03 -6.59 1.73
C ALA A 39 -8.83 -7.99 2.33
N GLY A 40 -7.90 -8.09 3.27
CA GLY A 40 -7.58 -9.34 3.94
C GLY A 40 -6.46 -10.13 3.28
N ARG A 41 -6.01 -9.72 2.10
CA ARG A 41 -4.95 -10.42 1.36
C ARG A 41 -3.60 -9.75 1.63
N ARG A 42 -2.54 -10.55 1.53
CA ARG A 42 -1.19 -9.99 1.66
C ARG A 42 -0.73 -9.42 0.32
N LEU A 43 0.15 -8.42 0.36
CA LEU A 43 0.64 -7.80 -0.87
C LEU A 43 1.26 -8.81 -1.83
N VAL A 44 1.98 -9.79 -1.32
CA VAL A 44 2.64 -10.79 -2.18
C VAL A 44 1.63 -11.60 -2.97
N GLU A 45 0.40 -11.74 -2.49
CA GLU A 45 -0.65 -12.47 -3.21
C GLU A 45 -1.16 -11.68 -4.41
N LEU A 46 -1.13 -10.35 -4.31
CA LEU A 46 -1.60 -9.46 -5.37
C LEU A 46 -0.46 -9.07 -6.31
N PHE A 47 0.72 -8.91 -5.77
CA PHE A 47 1.90 -8.45 -6.51
C PHE A 47 3.09 -9.34 -6.15
N PRO A 48 3.23 -10.49 -6.83
CA PRO A 48 4.28 -11.46 -6.46
C PRO A 48 5.70 -10.92 -6.53
N GLY A 49 5.92 -9.84 -7.32
CA GLY A 49 7.23 -9.22 -7.42
C GLY A 49 7.54 -8.19 -6.34
N VAL A 50 6.67 -8.02 -5.35
CA VAL A 50 6.89 -7.02 -4.30
C VAL A 50 8.12 -7.39 -3.46
N PRO A 51 8.90 -6.38 -2.98
CA PRO A 51 10.05 -6.68 -2.13
C PRO A 51 9.68 -7.46 -0.88
N ALA A 52 10.59 -8.29 -0.40
CA ALA A 52 10.34 -9.17 0.73
C ALA A 52 9.85 -8.42 1.97
N LYS A 53 10.35 -7.22 2.19
CA LYS A 53 9.96 -6.41 3.35
C LYS A 53 8.48 -6.00 3.33
N LEU A 54 7.86 -6.00 2.14
CA LEU A 54 6.45 -5.62 1.97
C LEU A 54 5.54 -6.83 1.75
N ALA A 55 6.11 -8.01 1.55
CA ALA A 55 5.35 -9.19 1.15
C ALA A 55 4.24 -9.55 2.13
N GLY A 56 4.48 -9.36 3.42
CA GLY A 56 3.53 -9.73 4.46
C GLY A 56 2.53 -8.64 4.83
N LEU A 57 2.60 -7.47 4.19
CA LEU A 57 1.67 -6.39 4.51
C LEU A 57 0.26 -6.79 4.07
N VAL A 58 -0.68 -6.74 5.01
CA VAL A 58 -2.06 -7.14 4.75
C VAL A 58 -2.85 -5.92 4.25
N VAL A 59 -3.58 -6.12 3.17
CA VAL A 59 -4.47 -5.08 2.64
C VAL A 59 -5.70 -4.98 3.53
N GLU A 60 -6.04 -3.76 3.94
CA GLU A 60 -7.16 -3.50 4.81
C GLU A 60 -8.33 -2.94 4.02
N LYS A 61 -9.53 -3.11 4.56
CA LYS A 61 -10.68 -2.44 3.99
C LYS A 61 -10.53 -0.95 4.25
N TRP A 62 -10.82 -0.14 3.23
CA TRP A 62 -10.70 1.32 3.37
C TRP A 62 -11.61 1.83 4.48
N ASN A 63 -11.01 2.48 5.47
CA ASN A 63 -11.74 3.08 6.57
C ASN A 63 -11.00 4.33 7.03
N PRO A 64 -11.47 5.52 6.64
CA PRO A 64 -10.76 6.75 6.99
C PRO A 64 -10.64 6.98 8.51
N ALA A 65 -11.55 6.41 9.29
CA ALA A 65 -11.50 6.56 10.75
C ALA A 65 -10.42 5.68 11.40
N ALA A 66 -9.87 4.72 10.67
CA ALA A 66 -8.90 3.78 11.21
C ALA A 66 -7.51 3.92 10.55
N LEU A 67 -7.25 5.06 9.92
CA LEU A 67 -5.95 5.31 9.28
C LEU A 67 -4.83 5.37 10.30
N PRO A 68 -3.70 4.69 10.03
CA PRO A 68 -2.51 4.91 10.85
C PRO A 68 -1.94 6.31 10.59
N GLN A 69 -0.95 6.69 11.37
CA GLN A 69 -0.29 7.97 11.15
C GLN A 69 0.56 7.90 9.87
N LEU A 70 0.23 8.74 8.91
CA LEU A 70 0.89 8.78 7.61
C LEU A 70 1.30 10.21 7.27
N GLU A 71 2.40 10.35 6.52
CA GLU A 71 2.80 11.65 5.97
C GLU A 71 2.27 11.82 4.55
N VAL A 72 2.08 10.71 3.82
CA VAL A 72 1.60 10.76 2.43
C VAL A 72 0.57 9.63 2.24
N LEU A 73 -0.51 9.95 1.56
CA LEU A 73 -1.52 8.97 1.19
C LEU A 73 -1.79 9.08 -0.31
N PHE A 74 -1.53 8.00 -1.03
CA PHE A 74 -1.87 7.91 -2.45
C PHE A 74 -3.23 7.26 -2.58
N ALA A 75 -4.12 7.90 -3.35
CA ALA A 75 -5.44 7.36 -3.60
C ALA A 75 -5.57 7.02 -5.08
N SER A 76 -5.87 5.75 -5.36
CA SER A 76 -6.06 5.24 -6.72
C SER A 76 -7.46 4.66 -6.79
N LEU A 77 -8.45 5.52 -6.92
CA LEU A 77 -9.86 5.14 -6.87
C LEU A 77 -10.53 5.09 -8.24
#